data_b00eff449b4b334801e7d482d783267d
#
_entry.id   b00eff449b4b334801e7d482d783267d
#
_cell.length_a   1.000
_cell.length_b   1.000
_cell.length_c   1.000
_cell.angle_alpha   90.00
_cell.angle_beta   90.00
_cell.angle_gamma   90.00
#
_symmetry.space_group_name_H-M   'P 1'
#
loop_
_entity.id
_entity.type
_entity.pdbx_description
1 polymer ?
#
loop_
_entity_poly.entity_id
_entity_poly.type
_entity_poly.pdbx_seq_one_letter_code
_entity_poly.pdbx_strand_id
1 'polypeptide(L)'
;MSELISFTHEHAGEHLGVRSGGDGGGPDRATAVVLHGAGNGGKERLLPLLADFVAHGCRGLALDFSGHGESTGALRELSLRRRFEQAVSVIDAFAPANGPLILVGFSMSGQTVADLAAHYGDRVTALGLCAPAVYAGEAWDVPFGAGDGSFSAIIRTPGSWRASPALDVLRAYEGRAVLAVPGTDAVIPPEVTEAVQDALCTRAQFTRFELPEANHQLGLWLRDHAEDRREFVSAVLTQGWAATRSWLAKQLPEGRTVLDNRPLSGGWTSQMRRLTLDDGTGLVLRSFVKPFFRRHAPGLLAREASVLALLAGQDGIPAARPVAVDASGELCDHPSLLMSLLPGTVRVDEEELERRLDLLAAQLVRIHEVVPAERPRPYQAWTSPERVIAPPGPLWERAVDVIRREPPSYEGCFLHRDFHPGNVLFDGSGDGLRISGVVDWVETSWGPADLDVAHCSTALALLHGPEHGLGFRARYEAHGGRRLADGPDHLYWRLLDALGYAPDAAKFAGPWRELGQTELTTKVLGGRLEAYVAGLVEAYA
;
A
#
# COMPACT_ATOMS: atom_id res chain seq x y z
N MET A 1 29.42 28.32 0.82
CA MET A 1 27.95 28.22 0.82
C MET A 1 27.47 28.67 -0.53
N SER A 2 26.73 27.86 -1.26
CA SER A 2 26.12 28.27 -2.52
C SER A 2 25.12 29.39 -2.21
N GLU A 3 25.31 30.52 -2.86
CA GLU A 3 24.48 31.72 -2.63
C GLU A 3 23.05 31.48 -3.10
N LEU A 4 22.06 31.72 -2.22
CA LEU A 4 20.65 31.70 -2.59
C LEU A 4 20.25 33.08 -3.09
N ILE A 5 19.77 33.14 -4.33
CA ILE A 5 19.36 34.39 -5.00
C ILE A 5 17.89 34.66 -4.72
N SER A 6 17.56 35.93 -4.38
CA SER A 6 16.19 36.40 -4.22
C SER A 6 15.67 37.01 -5.52
N PHE A 7 14.44 36.69 -5.87
CA PHE A 7 13.72 37.32 -6.96
C PHE A 7 12.21 37.30 -6.74
N THR A 8 11.48 38.01 -7.58
CA THR A 8 10.03 38.09 -7.54
C THR A 8 9.46 37.47 -8.81
N HIS A 9 8.47 36.58 -8.65
CA HIS A 9 7.73 35.97 -9.74
C HIS A 9 6.30 36.51 -9.77
N GLU A 10 5.83 36.89 -10.95
CA GLU A 10 4.46 37.39 -11.13
C GLU A 10 3.51 36.23 -11.46
N HIS A 11 2.43 36.09 -10.72
CA HIS A 11 1.37 35.12 -10.97
C HIS A 11 -0.01 35.73 -10.67
N ALA A 12 -0.91 35.73 -11.67
CA ALA A 12 -2.28 36.19 -11.55
C ALA A 12 -2.41 37.60 -10.94
N GLY A 13 -1.48 38.54 -11.26
CA GLY A 13 -1.44 39.89 -10.76
C GLY A 13 -0.84 40.07 -9.35
N GLU A 14 -0.32 38.99 -8.78
CA GLU A 14 0.39 39.02 -7.49
C GLU A 14 1.88 38.79 -7.69
N HIS A 15 2.69 39.33 -6.80
CA HIS A 15 4.13 39.14 -6.76
C HIS A 15 4.48 38.10 -5.69
N LEU A 16 5.10 37.00 -6.10
CA LEU A 16 5.56 35.92 -5.20
C LEU A 16 7.05 36.09 -4.93
N GLY A 17 7.42 36.17 -3.67
CA GLY A 17 8.83 36.18 -3.25
C GLY A 17 9.44 34.79 -3.35
N VAL A 18 10.50 34.62 -4.13
CA VAL A 18 11.13 33.34 -4.40
C VAL A 18 12.62 33.36 -4.02
N ARG A 19 13.15 32.24 -3.57
CA ARG A 19 14.58 31.96 -3.42
C ARG A 19 14.97 30.81 -4.30
N SER A 20 16.08 30.95 -5.03
CA SER A 20 16.68 29.88 -5.80
C SER A 20 18.20 29.79 -5.59
N GLY A 21 18.76 28.65 -5.88
CA GLY A 21 20.21 28.47 -5.81
C GLY A 21 20.65 27.21 -6.54
N GLY A 22 21.96 27.10 -6.78
CA GLY A 22 22.51 25.92 -7.44
C GLY A 22 22.32 25.87 -8.96
N ASP A 23 22.30 27.00 -9.65
CA ASP A 23 21.97 27.14 -11.08
C ASP A 23 23.02 26.53 -12.04
N GLY A 24 24.19 26.14 -11.53
CA GLY A 24 25.25 25.49 -12.33
C GLY A 24 25.08 23.98 -12.37
N GLY A 25 24.66 23.41 -13.53
CA GLY A 25 24.60 21.95 -13.70
C GLY A 25 23.67 21.51 -14.83
N GLY A 26 23.83 20.27 -15.30
CA GLY A 26 23.05 19.71 -16.42
C GLY A 26 21.55 19.56 -16.16
N PRO A 27 20.77 19.21 -17.20
CA PRO A 27 19.31 19.05 -17.11
C PRO A 27 18.89 17.90 -16.20
N ASP A 28 19.75 16.93 -15.96
CA ASP A 28 19.45 15.73 -15.14
C ASP A 28 19.53 15.99 -13.63
N ARG A 29 19.88 17.19 -13.22
CA ARG A 29 19.99 17.56 -11.81
C ARG A 29 18.62 17.83 -11.22
N ALA A 30 18.30 17.20 -10.10
CA ALA A 30 17.02 17.38 -9.42
C ALA A 30 16.84 18.80 -8.88
N THR A 31 15.63 19.34 -9.01
CA THR A 31 15.22 20.58 -8.35
C THR A 31 14.48 20.27 -7.06
N ALA A 32 15.06 20.66 -5.92
CA ALA A 32 14.42 20.55 -4.60
C ALA A 32 13.53 21.77 -4.37
N VAL A 33 12.22 21.55 -4.29
CA VAL A 33 11.20 22.57 -4.05
C VAL A 33 10.75 22.46 -2.60
N VAL A 34 10.95 23.51 -1.80
CA VAL A 34 10.65 23.51 -0.36
C VAL A 34 9.51 24.49 -0.08
N LEU A 35 8.40 23.97 0.45
CA LEU A 35 7.13 24.68 0.62
C LEU A 35 6.76 24.81 2.10
N HIS A 36 6.54 26.08 2.55
CA HIS A 36 6.14 26.35 3.92
C HIS A 36 4.67 25.98 4.20
N GLY A 37 4.35 25.74 5.49
CA GLY A 37 2.99 25.44 5.95
C GLY A 37 2.07 26.65 6.00
N ALA A 38 0.99 26.52 6.77
CA ALA A 38 0.08 27.62 7.11
C ALA A 38 0.64 28.53 8.23
N GLY A 39 -0.09 29.58 8.55
CA GLY A 39 0.24 30.53 9.63
C GLY A 39 1.14 31.68 9.16
N ASN A 40 1.74 32.39 10.09
CA ASN A 40 2.49 33.65 9.82
C ASN A 40 3.94 33.40 9.35
N GLY A 41 4.31 32.18 9.02
CA GLY A 41 5.66 31.86 8.56
C GLY A 41 5.75 31.82 7.04
N GLY A 42 6.95 32.14 6.51
CA GLY A 42 7.26 32.04 5.10
C GLY A 42 8.47 31.13 4.85
N LYS A 43 9.00 31.22 3.64
CA LYS A 43 10.18 30.45 3.17
C LYS A 43 11.45 30.69 3.99
N GLU A 44 11.59 31.87 4.63
CA GLU A 44 12.82 32.26 5.33
C GLU A 44 13.28 31.23 6.39
N ARG A 45 12.33 30.60 7.08
CA ARG A 45 12.64 29.53 8.06
C ARG A 45 13.14 28.25 7.44
N LEU A 46 12.94 28.08 6.11
CA LEU A 46 13.30 26.87 5.35
C LEU A 46 14.58 27.05 4.53
N LEU A 47 15.17 28.25 4.49
CA LEU A 47 16.37 28.52 3.69
C LEU A 47 17.58 27.68 4.10
N PRO A 48 17.85 27.37 5.39
CA PRO A 48 18.93 26.47 5.75
C PRO A 48 18.73 25.05 5.17
N LEU A 49 17.49 24.54 5.15
CA LEU A 49 17.15 23.26 4.52
C LEU A 49 17.36 23.31 3.02
N LEU A 50 16.94 24.38 2.35
CA LEU A 50 17.15 24.58 0.93
C LEU A 50 18.65 24.65 0.59
N ALA A 51 19.45 25.36 1.42
CA ALA A 51 20.89 25.45 1.24
C ALA A 51 21.59 24.08 1.37
N ASP A 52 21.12 23.22 2.26
CA ASP A 52 21.67 21.86 2.38
C ASP A 52 21.35 21.01 1.13
N PHE A 53 20.16 21.10 0.53
CA PHE A 53 19.86 20.47 -0.77
C PHE A 53 20.80 20.98 -1.87
N VAL A 54 21.03 22.30 -1.92
CA VAL A 54 21.95 22.92 -2.89
C VAL A 54 23.38 22.46 -2.69
N ALA A 55 23.83 22.36 -1.44
CA ALA A 55 25.16 21.86 -1.10
C ALA A 55 25.37 20.39 -1.54
N HIS A 56 24.32 19.59 -1.58
CA HIS A 56 24.34 18.22 -2.09
C HIS A 56 24.10 18.11 -3.61
N GLY A 57 24.15 19.21 -4.31
CA GLY A 57 24.12 19.20 -5.74
C GLY A 57 22.74 19.40 -6.40
N CYS A 58 21.67 19.63 -5.65
CA CYS A 58 20.37 19.98 -6.22
C CYS A 58 20.32 21.44 -6.71
N ARG A 59 19.38 21.74 -7.60
CA ARG A 59 18.84 23.10 -7.67
C ARG A 59 17.90 23.31 -6.51
N GLY A 60 17.88 24.49 -5.91
CA GLY A 60 17.01 24.82 -4.81
C GLY A 60 15.95 25.81 -5.24
N LEU A 61 14.71 25.62 -4.79
CA LEU A 61 13.59 26.51 -5.04
C LEU A 61 12.69 26.59 -3.81
N ALA A 62 12.38 27.80 -3.33
CA ALA A 62 11.39 28.02 -2.27
C ALA A 62 10.62 29.30 -2.58
N LEU A 63 9.33 29.33 -2.25
CA LEU A 63 8.46 30.49 -2.44
C LEU A 63 7.70 30.84 -1.17
N ASP A 64 7.29 32.10 -1.05
CA ASP A 64 6.21 32.51 -0.17
C ASP A 64 4.91 32.45 -0.94
N PHE A 65 3.91 31.80 -0.39
CA PHE A 65 2.54 31.89 -0.91
C PHE A 65 1.94 33.28 -0.64
N SER A 66 0.92 33.67 -1.41
CA SER A 66 0.24 34.98 -1.22
C SER A 66 -0.09 35.26 0.24
N GLY A 67 0.15 36.49 0.64
CA GLY A 67 -0.08 36.95 2.02
C GLY A 67 0.95 36.47 3.03
N HIS A 68 2.09 35.85 2.57
CA HIS A 68 3.20 35.44 3.42
C HIS A 68 4.51 36.10 2.98
N GLY A 69 5.40 36.35 3.93
CA GLY A 69 6.78 36.80 3.72
C GLY A 69 6.88 38.02 2.79
N GLU A 70 7.57 37.83 1.66
CA GLU A 70 7.80 38.87 0.65
C GLU A 70 6.72 38.89 -0.45
N SER A 71 5.73 37.99 -0.41
CA SER A 71 4.66 37.91 -1.41
C SER A 71 3.53 38.91 -1.13
N THR A 72 2.97 39.48 -2.20
CA THR A 72 1.75 40.29 -2.15
C THR A 72 0.50 39.43 -1.99
N GLY A 73 -0.67 40.03 -2.06
CA GLY A 73 -1.95 39.34 -1.87
C GLY A 73 -2.35 39.24 -0.39
N ALA A 74 -3.44 38.57 -0.13
CA ALA A 74 -3.98 38.42 1.21
C ALA A 74 -4.20 36.95 1.58
N LEU A 75 -3.68 36.54 2.75
CA LEU A 75 -3.84 35.17 3.26
C LEU A 75 -5.29 34.68 3.26
N ARG A 76 -6.25 35.60 3.58
CA ARG A 76 -7.67 35.26 3.59
C ARG A 76 -8.26 34.89 2.22
N GLU A 77 -7.60 35.30 1.14
CA GLU A 77 -8.03 35.04 -0.24
C GLU A 77 -7.34 33.79 -0.82
N LEU A 78 -6.32 33.27 -0.13
CA LEU A 78 -5.62 32.06 -0.51
C LEU A 78 -6.51 30.85 -0.26
N SER A 79 -6.42 29.84 -1.13
CA SER A 79 -7.05 28.53 -1.00
C SER A 79 -6.02 27.42 -1.25
N LEU A 80 -6.38 26.16 -1.04
CA LEU A 80 -5.49 25.03 -1.39
C LEU A 80 -5.19 25.04 -2.88
N ARG A 81 -6.20 25.29 -3.74
CA ARG A 81 -6.01 25.42 -5.19
C ARG A 81 -5.03 26.53 -5.55
N ARG A 82 -5.18 27.72 -5.00
CA ARG A 82 -4.27 28.86 -5.30
C ARG A 82 -2.83 28.56 -4.86
N ARG A 83 -2.63 27.87 -3.74
CA ARG A 83 -1.30 27.40 -3.33
C ARG A 83 -0.70 26.47 -4.37
N PHE A 84 -1.47 25.51 -4.85
CA PHE A 84 -1.05 24.62 -5.92
C PHE A 84 -0.70 25.39 -7.20
N GLU A 85 -1.58 26.27 -7.69
CA GLU A 85 -1.36 27.07 -8.91
C GLU A 85 -0.11 27.96 -8.81
N GLN A 86 0.12 28.60 -7.66
CA GLN A 86 1.32 29.40 -7.41
C GLN A 86 2.59 28.56 -7.40
N ALA A 87 2.56 27.38 -6.78
CA ALA A 87 3.70 26.47 -6.78
C ALA A 87 4.00 25.94 -8.20
N VAL A 88 2.99 25.55 -8.99
CA VAL A 88 3.15 25.17 -10.39
C VAL A 88 3.78 26.31 -11.19
N SER A 89 3.24 27.53 -11.08
CA SER A 89 3.75 28.68 -11.82
C SER A 89 5.23 28.97 -11.54
N VAL A 90 5.66 28.86 -10.29
CA VAL A 90 7.07 29.06 -9.90
C VAL A 90 7.93 27.89 -10.37
N ILE A 91 7.49 26.65 -10.23
CA ILE A 91 8.23 25.47 -10.66
C ILE A 91 8.44 25.50 -12.18
N ASP A 92 7.39 25.78 -12.96
CA ASP A 92 7.47 25.81 -14.42
C ASP A 92 8.35 26.95 -14.95
N ALA A 93 8.43 28.05 -14.22
CA ALA A 93 9.29 29.18 -14.60
C ALA A 93 10.80 28.92 -14.31
N PHE A 94 11.14 28.13 -13.28
CA PHE A 94 12.51 28.06 -12.76
C PHE A 94 13.12 26.66 -12.72
N ALA A 95 12.32 25.60 -12.77
CA ALA A 95 12.83 24.24 -12.90
C ALA A 95 12.91 23.83 -14.39
N PRO A 96 13.90 22.99 -14.80
CA PRO A 96 13.93 22.46 -16.15
C PRO A 96 12.66 21.66 -16.47
N ALA A 97 12.08 21.89 -17.66
CA ALA A 97 10.77 21.31 -18.06
C ALA A 97 10.67 19.78 -17.90
N ASN A 98 11.78 19.06 -18.13
CA ASN A 98 11.85 17.59 -18.00
C ASN A 98 12.78 17.15 -16.86
N GLY A 99 13.25 18.09 -16.03
CA GLY A 99 14.15 17.77 -14.91
C GLY A 99 13.44 17.08 -13.76
N PRO A 100 14.13 16.20 -13.03
CA PRO A 100 13.56 15.56 -11.85
C PRO A 100 13.28 16.56 -10.74
N LEU A 101 12.19 16.31 -9.99
CA LEU A 101 11.74 17.14 -8.88
C LEU A 101 11.85 16.37 -7.56
N ILE A 102 12.24 17.10 -6.51
CA ILE A 102 12.15 16.69 -5.11
C ILE A 102 11.20 17.68 -4.45
N LEU A 103 10.08 17.22 -3.91
CA LEU A 103 9.07 18.07 -3.29
C LEU A 103 9.12 17.93 -1.77
N VAL A 104 9.33 19.02 -1.05
CA VAL A 104 9.36 19.04 0.42
C VAL A 104 8.27 19.99 0.93
N GLY A 105 7.34 19.46 1.73
CA GLY A 105 6.21 20.22 2.24
C GLY A 105 6.04 20.12 3.75
N PHE A 106 5.75 21.26 4.38
CA PHE A 106 5.51 21.36 5.82
C PHE A 106 4.02 21.57 6.11
N SER A 107 3.47 20.79 7.06
CA SER A 107 2.09 20.96 7.54
C SER A 107 1.08 21.01 6.37
N MET A 108 0.38 22.12 6.18
CA MET A 108 -0.58 22.33 5.08
C MET A 108 0.01 22.04 3.68
N SER A 109 1.30 22.23 3.48
CA SER A 109 1.96 21.86 2.21
C SER A 109 2.08 20.37 1.98
N GLY A 110 1.72 19.51 2.92
CA GLY A 110 1.53 18.07 2.68
C GLY A 110 0.48 17.83 1.59
N GLN A 111 -0.65 18.54 1.64
CA GLN A 111 -1.65 18.54 0.56
C GLN A 111 -1.05 19.07 -0.75
N THR A 112 -0.41 20.24 -0.74
CA THR A 112 0.17 20.85 -1.95
C THR A 112 1.21 19.94 -2.61
N VAL A 113 2.03 19.23 -1.82
CA VAL A 113 3.01 18.25 -2.33
C VAL A 113 2.33 17.08 -3.02
N ALA A 114 1.24 16.54 -2.45
CA ALA A 114 0.48 15.48 -3.10
C ALA A 114 -0.13 15.95 -4.43
N ASP A 115 -0.71 17.16 -4.46
CA ASP A 115 -1.30 17.74 -5.67
C ASP A 115 -0.24 17.96 -6.76
N LEU A 116 0.95 18.45 -6.39
CA LEU A 116 2.10 18.60 -7.29
C LEU A 116 2.63 17.24 -7.77
N ALA A 117 2.64 16.21 -6.91
CA ALA A 117 3.06 14.88 -7.30
C ALA A 117 2.09 14.28 -8.34
N ALA A 118 0.79 14.49 -8.20
CA ALA A 118 -0.20 14.11 -9.21
C ALA A 118 0.00 14.87 -10.53
N HIS A 119 0.32 16.17 -10.46
CA HIS A 119 0.49 17.03 -11.63
C HIS A 119 1.76 16.70 -12.43
N TYR A 120 2.90 16.52 -11.77
CA TYR A 120 4.18 16.30 -12.42
C TYR A 120 4.53 14.83 -12.67
N GLY A 121 3.77 13.90 -12.06
CA GLY A 121 3.93 12.46 -12.27
C GLY A 121 5.36 11.97 -12.03
N ASP A 122 5.90 11.22 -12.99
CA ASP A 122 7.21 10.55 -12.89
C ASP A 122 8.41 11.52 -12.74
N ARG A 123 8.22 12.81 -12.99
CA ARG A 123 9.25 13.82 -12.69
C ARG A 123 9.52 13.93 -11.18
N VAL A 124 8.53 13.61 -10.33
CA VAL A 124 8.70 13.68 -8.88
C VAL A 124 9.41 12.43 -8.39
N THR A 125 10.69 12.55 -8.10
CA THR A 125 11.55 11.42 -7.72
C THR A 125 11.65 11.21 -6.21
N ALA A 126 11.34 12.25 -5.42
CA ALA A 126 11.31 12.15 -3.96
C ALA A 126 10.31 13.11 -3.32
N LEU A 127 9.72 12.68 -2.22
CA LEU A 127 8.87 13.47 -1.34
C LEU A 127 9.50 13.58 0.05
N GLY A 128 9.48 14.80 0.62
CA GLY A 128 9.76 15.06 2.03
C GLY A 128 8.51 15.65 2.69
N LEU A 129 7.81 14.90 3.51
CA LEU A 129 6.58 15.34 4.17
C LEU A 129 6.86 15.58 5.66
N CYS A 130 6.79 16.82 6.08
CA CYS A 130 7.11 17.25 7.45
C CYS A 130 5.83 17.60 8.21
N ALA A 131 5.40 16.75 9.15
CA ALA A 131 4.15 16.86 9.90
C ALA A 131 2.96 17.21 8.96
N PRO A 132 2.70 16.43 7.90
CA PRO A 132 1.81 16.80 6.82
C PRO A 132 0.35 16.82 7.26
N ALA A 133 -0.39 17.81 6.73
CA ALA A 133 -1.85 17.82 6.73
C ALA A 133 -2.38 17.45 5.35
N VAL A 134 -3.52 16.74 5.32
CA VAL A 134 -4.30 16.44 4.12
C VAL A 134 -5.76 16.80 4.39
N TYR A 135 -6.48 17.21 3.35
CA TYR A 135 -7.79 17.82 3.49
C TYR A 135 -8.82 17.20 2.55
N ALA A 136 -10.08 17.19 2.99
CA ALA A 136 -11.20 16.78 2.14
C ALA A 136 -11.25 17.59 0.85
N GLY A 137 -11.65 16.97 -0.26
CA GLY A 137 -11.70 17.61 -1.57
C GLY A 137 -12.59 18.84 -1.63
N GLU A 138 -13.64 18.92 -0.80
CA GLU A 138 -14.52 20.07 -0.67
C GLU A 138 -13.83 21.33 -0.14
N ALA A 139 -12.68 21.20 0.54
CA ALA A 139 -11.90 22.36 1.01
C ALA A 139 -11.03 22.99 -0.10
N TRP A 140 -10.89 22.35 -1.25
CA TRP A 140 -9.94 22.71 -2.30
C TRP A 140 -10.07 24.15 -2.80
N ASP A 141 -11.29 24.60 -3.11
CA ASP A 141 -11.57 25.92 -3.66
C ASP A 141 -11.92 26.97 -2.60
N VAL A 142 -12.07 26.58 -1.33
CA VAL A 142 -12.57 27.46 -0.28
C VAL A 142 -11.47 28.41 0.20
N PRO A 143 -11.65 29.73 0.12
CA PRO A 143 -10.70 30.70 0.66
C PRO A 143 -10.52 30.54 2.17
N PHE A 144 -9.31 30.71 2.68
CA PHE A 144 -8.99 30.50 4.10
C PHE A 144 -9.70 31.50 5.01
N GLY A 145 -10.02 32.70 4.50
CA GLY A 145 -10.73 33.76 5.21
C GLY A 145 -12.17 33.95 4.76
N ALA A 146 -12.82 32.91 4.19
CA ALA A 146 -14.26 32.98 3.90
C ALA A 146 -15.02 33.35 5.18
N GLY A 147 -15.86 34.40 5.08
CA GLY A 147 -16.43 35.07 6.25
C GLY A 147 -17.39 34.26 7.11
N ASP A 148 -17.80 33.09 6.60
CA ASP A 148 -18.62 32.11 7.31
C ASP A 148 -17.77 31.04 8.05
N GLY A 149 -16.43 31.10 7.94
CA GLY A 149 -15.52 30.11 8.52
C GLY A 149 -15.57 28.74 7.82
N SER A 150 -16.11 28.65 6.61
CA SER A 150 -16.35 27.40 5.88
C SER A 150 -15.09 26.55 5.73
N PHE A 151 -13.94 27.12 5.36
CA PHE A 151 -12.68 26.40 5.32
C PHE A 151 -12.35 25.74 6.67
N SER A 152 -12.39 26.55 7.75
CA SER A 152 -12.09 26.04 9.10
C SER A 152 -13.10 25.02 9.59
N ALA A 153 -14.37 25.15 9.21
CA ALA A 153 -15.42 24.19 9.54
C ALA A 153 -15.16 22.83 8.86
N ILE A 154 -14.82 22.82 7.55
CA ILE A 154 -14.50 21.61 6.80
C ILE A 154 -13.31 20.90 7.41
N ILE A 155 -12.18 21.59 7.58
CA ILE A 155 -10.94 20.95 8.02
C ILE A 155 -10.94 20.50 9.48
N ARG A 156 -11.82 21.09 10.32
CA ARG A 156 -11.98 20.72 11.74
C ARG A 156 -13.07 19.69 11.97
N THR A 157 -13.86 19.34 10.96
CA THR A 157 -14.82 18.24 11.08
C THR A 157 -14.08 16.93 11.36
N PRO A 158 -14.37 16.24 12.46
CA PRO A 158 -13.68 15.00 12.82
C PRO A 158 -13.70 13.98 11.68
N GLY A 159 -12.52 13.52 11.27
CA GLY A 159 -12.39 12.53 10.21
C GLY A 159 -12.58 13.03 8.78
N SER A 160 -12.82 14.33 8.52
CA SER A 160 -12.97 14.88 7.17
C SER A 160 -11.77 14.59 6.25
N TRP A 161 -10.58 14.55 6.81
CA TRP A 161 -9.34 14.23 6.10
C TRP A 161 -9.37 12.84 5.39
N ARG A 162 -10.24 11.91 5.84
CA ARG A 162 -10.41 10.59 5.18
C ARG A 162 -10.91 10.68 3.75
N ALA A 163 -11.61 11.77 3.42
CA ALA A 163 -12.07 12.10 2.08
C ALA A 163 -11.05 12.92 1.27
N SER A 164 -9.78 12.93 1.67
CA SER A 164 -8.72 13.65 0.95
C SER A 164 -8.26 12.89 -0.29
N PRO A 165 -8.32 13.49 -1.49
CA PRO A 165 -7.73 12.92 -2.70
C PRO A 165 -6.21 12.74 -2.60
N ALA A 166 -5.53 13.51 -1.73
CA ALA A 166 -4.09 13.38 -1.51
C ALA A 166 -3.70 11.97 -1.05
N LEU A 167 -4.55 11.29 -0.27
CA LEU A 167 -4.26 9.92 0.19
C LEU A 167 -4.19 8.92 -0.97
N ASP A 168 -5.00 9.10 -2.02
CA ASP A 168 -4.95 8.23 -3.20
C ASP A 168 -3.69 8.49 -4.02
N VAL A 169 -3.30 9.76 -4.17
CA VAL A 169 -2.04 10.14 -4.83
C VAL A 169 -0.83 9.55 -4.09
N LEU A 170 -0.78 9.70 -2.76
CA LEU A 170 0.30 9.16 -1.95
C LEU A 170 0.34 7.62 -1.98
N ARG A 171 -0.81 6.96 -2.08
CA ARG A 171 -0.90 5.51 -2.22
C ARG A 171 -0.37 5.02 -3.56
N ALA A 172 -0.58 5.79 -4.63
CA ALA A 172 -0.08 5.48 -5.97
C ALA A 172 1.39 5.87 -6.19
N TYR A 173 1.97 6.69 -5.31
CA TYR A 173 3.33 7.21 -5.48
C TYR A 173 4.38 6.10 -5.32
N GLU A 174 5.29 5.98 -6.28
CA GLU A 174 6.30 4.89 -6.38
C GLU A 174 7.74 5.35 -6.08
N GLY A 175 7.99 6.66 -6.02
CA GLY A 175 9.30 7.23 -5.75
C GLY A 175 9.73 7.11 -4.27
N ARG A 176 10.79 7.83 -3.91
CA ARG A 176 11.24 7.92 -2.50
C ARG A 176 10.31 8.82 -1.69
N ALA A 177 9.97 8.42 -0.48
CA ALA A 177 9.17 9.24 0.42
C ALA A 177 9.73 9.20 1.85
N VAL A 178 10.00 10.38 2.40
CA VAL A 178 10.39 10.56 3.80
C VAL A 178 9.28 11.28 4.53
N LEU A 179 8.75 10.67 5.58
CA LEU A 179 7.77 11.26 6.48
C LEU A 179 8.46 11.66 7.79
N ALA A 180 8.70 12.95 7.98
CA ALA A 180 9.23 13.49 9.23
C ALA A 180 8.09 13.68 10.25
N VAL A 181 8.22 12.99 11.38
CA VAL A 181 7.20 12.91 12.43
C VAL A 181 7.75 13.53 13.73
N PRO A 182 7.17 14.64 14.19
CA PRO A 182 7.53 15.21 15.48
C PRO A 182 6.94 14.38 16.62
N GLY A 183 7.70 14.24 17.71
CA GLY A 183 7.27 13.44 18.88
C GLY A 183 6.17 14.09 19.71
N THR A 184 5.99 15.42 19.60
CA THR A 184 5.03 16.20 20.41
C THR A 184 4.14 17.10 19.52
N ASP A 185 3.49 16.52 18.50
CA ASP A 185 2.56 17.25 17.63
C ASP A 185 1.19 17.41 18.28
N ALA A 186 0.83 18.65 18.61
CA ALA A 186 -0.49 19.00 19.13
C ALA A 186 -1.45 19.60 18.07
N VAL A 187 -1.03 19.63 16.80
CA VAL A 187 -1.77 20.27 15.70
C VAL A 187 -2.36 19.26 14.74
N ILE A 188 -1.55 18.29 14.31
CA ILE A 188 -2.00 17.23 13.41
C ILE A 188 -2.37 15.99 14.24
N PRO A 189 -3.62 15.51 14.13
CA PRO A 189 -4.02 14.29 14.80
C PRO A 189 -3.14 13.10 14.38
N PRO A 190 -2.75 12.22 15.31
CA PRO A 190 -1.93 11.03 15.00
C PRO A 190 -2.51 10.19 13.86
N GLU A 191 -3.83 10.09 13.78
CA GLU A 191 -4.54 9.31 12.76
C GLU A 191 -4.30 9.84 11.33
N VAL A 192 -4.06 11.15 11.18
CA VAL A 192 -3.69 11.76 9.88
C VAL A 192 -2.29 11.34 9.49
N THR A 193 -1.34 11.40 10.42
CA THR A 193 0.04 10.95 10.22
C THR A 193 0.09 9.45 9.87
N GLU A 194 -0.71 8.64 10.56
CA GLU A 194 -0.84 7.21 10.29
C GLU A 194 -1.44 6.94 8.90
N ALA A 195 -2.48 7.68 8.50
CA ALA A 195 -3.10 7.52 7.19
C ALA A 195 -2.15 7.92 6.04
N VAL A 196 -1.37 9.00 6.20
CA VAL A 196 -0.33 9.39 5.24
C VAL A 196 0.76 8.32 5.16
N GLN A 197 1.22 7.81 6.29
CA GLN A 197 2.18 6.72 6.34
C GLN A 197 1.65 5.45 5.65
N ASP A 198 0.43 5.03 5.96
CA ASP A 198 -0.18 3.84 5.37
C ASP A 198 -0.34 3.98 3.84
N ALA A 199 -0.68 5.18 3.37
CA ALA A 199 -0.74 5.46 1.95
C ALA A 199 0.64 5.31 1.29
N LEU A 200 1.68 5.95 1.83
CA LEU A 200 3.05 5.89 1.31
C LEU A 200 3.65 4.48 1.39
N CYS A 201 3.36 3.73 2.45
CA CYS A 201 3.84 2.36 2.61
C CYS A 201 3.31 1.40 1.54
N THR A 202 2.33 1.80 0.73
CA THR A 202 1.76 0.94 -0.31
C THR A 202 2.73 0.70 -1.45
N ARG A 203 3.35 1.76 -2.00
CA ARG A 203 4.24 1.65 -3.17
C ARG A 203 5.56 2.41 -3.06
N ALA A 204 5.61 3.49 -2.28
CA ALA A 204 6.80 4.31 -2.16
C ALA A 204 7.98 3.58 -1.50
N GLN A 205 9.20 3.99 -1.85
CA GLN A 205 10.39 3.67 -1.06
C GLN A 205 10.35 4.54 0.21
N PHE A 206 9.65 4.03 1.22
CA PHE A 206 9.25 4.80 2.38
C PHE A 206 10.27 4.77 3.51
N THR A 207 10.53 5.95 4.08
CA THR A 207 11.33 6.15 5.30
C THR A 207 10.53 6.99 6.30
N ARG A 208 10.36 6.48 7.52
CA ARG A 208 9.84 7.27 8.64
C ARG A 208 11.03 7.90 9.37
N PHE A 209 11.03 9.23 9.46
CA PHE A 209 12.06 10.02 10.12
C PHE A 209 11.49 10.63 11.40
N GLU A 210 11.87 10.09 12.55
CA GLU A 210 11.33 10.50 13.84
C GLU A 210 12.18 11.60 14.47
N LEU A 211 11.52 12.61 15.00
CA LEU A 211 12.09 13.72 15.74
C LEU A 211 11.43 13.79 17.13
N PRO A 212 11.88 12.95 18.10
CA PRO A 212 11.16 12.73 19.37
C PRO A 212 10.94 13.99 20.20
N GLU A 213 11.89 14.93 20.16
CA GLU A 213 11.83 16.17 20.93
C GLU A 213 11.17 17.34 20.18
N ALA A 214 10.93 17.17 18.87
CA ALA A 214 10.33 18.21 18.06
C ALA A 214 8.82 18.31 18.27
N ASN A 215 8.30 19.54 18.12
CA ASN A 215 6.87 19.82 18.05
C ASN A 215 6.44 20.02 16.57
N HIS A 216 5.16 20.39 16.35
CA HIS A 216 4.61 20.60 15.02
C HIS A 216 5.43 21.56 14.12
N GLN A 217 6.18 22.50 14.71
CA GLN A 217 6.91 23.53 13.95
C GLN A 217 8.23 23.00 13.38
N LEU A 218 8.20 21.92 12.62
CA LEU A 218 9.38 21.25 12.04
C LEU A 218 10.24 22.19 11.17
N GLY A 219 9.64 23.21 10.54
CA GLY A 219 10.43 24.21 9.80
C GLY A 219 11.36 25.03 10.68
N LEU A 220 10.97 25.33 11.91
CA LEU A 220 11.83 25.98 12.90
C LEU A 220 12.81 24.98 13.53
N TRP A 221 12.33 23.78 13.84
CA TRP A 221 13.20 22.73 14.37
C TRP A 221 14.39 22.45 13.45
N LEU A 222 14.12 22.14 12.18
CA LEU A 222 15.17 21.86 11.19
C LEU A 222 16.04 23.08 10.87
N ARG A 223 15.54 24.32 11.06
CA ARG A 223 16.38 25.53 10.99
C ARG A 223 17.45 25.52 12.08
N ASP A 224 17.02 25.21 13.31
CA ASP A 224 17.85 25.37 14.51
C ASP A 224 18.68 24.13 14.84
N HIS A 225 18.30 22.93 14.34
CA HIS A 225 18.99 21.64 14.54
C HIS A 225 19.65 21.17 13.25
N ALA A 226 20.91 21.57 13.07
CA ALA A 226 21.64 21.33 11.82
C ALA A 226 21.93 19.84 11.55
N GLU A 227 22.04 19.01 12.58
CA GLU A 227 22.26 17.58 12.44
C GLU A 227 21.00 16.89 11.91
N ASP A 228 19.86 17.05 12.58
CA ASP A 228 18.55 16.53 12.13
C ASP A 228 18.23 16.98 10.70
N ARG A 229 18.52 18.25 10.37
CA ARG A 229 18.31 18.81 9.04
C ARG A 229 19.14 18.10 7.98
N ARG A 230 20.44 17.85 8.25
CA ARG A 230 21.33 17.13 7.31
C ARG A 230 20.93 15.68 7.17
N GLU A 231 20.53 15.02 8.25
CA GLU A 231 20.01 13.66 8.20
C GLU A 231 18.73 13.57 7.40
N PHE A 232 17.79 14.50 7.60
CA PHE A 232 16.57 14.57 6.80
C PHE A 232 16.87 14.76 5.30
N VAL A 233 17.76 15.70 4.95
CA VAL A 233 18.18 15.92 3.54
C VAL A 233 18.82 14.66 2.98
N SER A 234 19.70 14.02 3.74
CA SER A 234 20.31 12.76 3.33
C SER A 234 19.27 11.68 3.10
N ALA A 235 18.29 11.52 3.99
CA ALA A 235 17.21 10.54 3.82
C ALA A 235 16.37 10.80 2.56
N VAL A 236 16.10 12.07 2.22
CA VAL A 236 15.35 12.44 0.99
C VAL A 236 16.18 12.21 -0.26
N LEU A 237 17.49 12.49 -0.23
CA LEU A 237 18.39 12.38 -1.37
C LEU A 237 18.92 10.97 -1.60
N THR A 238 19.28 10.27 -0.54
CA THR A 238 19.71 8.88 -0.64
C THR A 238 18.46 8.03 -0.82
N GLN A 239 18.54 7.08 -1.71
CA GLN A 239 17.47 6.10 -1.81
C GLN A 239 17.30 5.45 -0.43
N GLY A 240 16.15 5.53 0.17
CA GLY A 240 15.71 4.61 1.20
C GLY A 240 16.06 3.18 0.72
N TRP A 241 16.37 2.23 1.62
CA TRP A 241 16.86 0.90 1.28
C TRP A 241 18.40 0.78 1.18
N ALA A 242 19.16 1.61 1.84
CA ALA A 242 20.61 1.46 1.85
C ALA A 242 21.03 0.11 2.49
N ALA A 243 20.40 -0.26 3.60
CA ALA A 243 20.63 -1.55 4.25
C ALA A 243 20.12 -2.71 3.38
N THR A 244 18.92 -2.60 2.82
CA THR A 244 18.33 -3.61 1.93
C THR A 244 19.19 -3.84 0.69
N ARG A 245 19.73 -2.80 0.06
CA ARG A 245 20.65 -2.95 -1.08
C ARG A 245 21.96 -3.64 -0.70
N SER A 246 22.51 -3.26 0.43
CA SER A 246 23.74 -3.91 0.93
C SER A 246 23.50 -5.39 1.25
N TRP A 247 22.33 -5.73 1.78
CA TRP A 247 21.93 -7.10 2.02
C TRP A 247 21.71 -7.86 0.70
N LEU A 248 20.94 -7.30 -0.25
CA LEU A 248 20.71 -7.89 -1.58
C LEU A 248 22.02 -8.23 -2.29
N ALA A 249 22.99 -7.30 -2.30
CA ALA A 249 24.28 -7.52 -2.93
C ALA A 249 25.04 -8.73 -2.35
N LYS A 250 24.78 -9.10 -1.10
CA LYS A 250 25.38 -10.29 -0.45
C LYS A 250 24.61 -11.59 -0.72
N GLN A 251 23.32 -11.48 -1.13
CA GLN A 251 22.46 -12.64 -1.39
C GLN A 251 22.43 -13.03 -2.86
N LEU A 252 22.81 -12.11 -3.75
CA LEU A 252 22.87 -12.38 -5.18
C LEU A 252 24.11 -13.19 -5.55
N PRO A 253 24.09 -13.97 -6.65
CA PRO A 253 25.28 -14.61 -7.18
C PRO A 253 26.39 -13.59 -7.45
N GLU A 254 27.65 -14.04 -7.33
CA GLU A 254 28.82 -13.17 -7.52
C GLU A 254 28.76 -12.42 -8.87
N GLY A 255 28.99 -11.11 -8.82
CA GLY A 255 28.98 -10.23 -9.97
C GLY A 255 27.60 -9.79 -10.45
N ARG A 256 26.51 -10.23 -9.81
CA ARG A 256 25.14 -9.80 -10.17
C ARG A 256 24.75 -8.51 -9.47
N THR A 257 24.00 -7.68 -10.19
CA THR A 257 23.48 -6.40 -9.69
C THR A 257 22.02 -6.21 -10.03
N VAL A 258 21.31 -5.47 -9.18
CA VAL A 258 19.91 -5.08 -9.44
C VAL A 258 19.92 -3.86 -10.36
N LEU A 259 19.39 -3.99 -11.57
CA LEU A 259 19.22 -2.91 -12.54
C LEU A 259 17.93 -2.12 -12.36
N ASP A 260 16.86 -2.80 -12.00
CA ASP A 260 15.52 -2.19 -11.90
C ASP A 260 14.78 -2.70 -10.66
N ASN A 261 13.95 -1.83 -10.09
CA ASN A 261 13.20 -2.08 -8.86
C ASN A 261 11.83 -1.40 -8.97
N ARG A 262 10.79 -2.18 -9.27
CA ARG A 262 9.42 -1.69 -9.46
C ARG A 262 8.45 -2.32 -8.47
N PRO A 263 7.47 -1.56 -7.97
CA PRO A 263 6.41 -2.13 -7.14
C PRO A 263 5.60 -3.15 -7.95
N LEU A 264 5.10 -4.15 -7.23
CA LEU A 264 4.10 -5.08 -7.72
C LEU A 264 2.77 -4.79 -7.02
N SER A 265 1.67 -4.80 -7.79
CA SER A 265 0.32 -4.65 -7.25
C SER A 265 -0.08 -5.86 -6.40
N GLY A 266 -1.00 -5.66 -5.46
CA GLY A 266 -1.67 -6.74 -4.72
C GLY A 266 -1.12 -7.05 -3.32
N GLY A 267 -0.06 -6.42 -2.84
CA GLY A 267 0.41 -6.60 -1.46
C GLY A 267 -0.39 -5.79 -0.43
N TRP A 268 -1.36 -6.39 0.26
CA TRP A 268 -2.10 -5.67 1.30
C TRP A 268 -1.33 -5.53 2.62
N THR A 269 -0.75 -6.60 3.10
CA THR A 269 -0.05 -6.66 4.39
C THR A 269 1.43 -6.25 4.27
N SER A 270 2.01 -6.43 3.10
CA SER A 270 3.43 -6.21 2.80
C SER A 270 3.61 -5.47 1.47
N GLN A 271 4.70 -4.78 1.33
CA GLN A 271 5.12 -4.20 0.06
C GLN A 271 5.81 -5.28 -0.77
N MET A 272 5.38 -5.42 -2.02
CA MET A 272 5.95 -6.34 -2.99
C MET A 272 6.70 -5.55 -4.06
N ARG A 273 7.93 -5.94 -4.39
CA ARG A 273 8.72 -5.30 -5.44
C ARG A 273 9.37 -6.32 -6.35
N ARG A 274 9.24 -6.09 -7.64
CA ARG A 274 10.00 -6.82 -8.66
C ARG A 274 11.40 -6.22 -8.76
N LEU A 275 12.41 -7.05 -8.65
CA LEU A 275 13.80 -6.73 -8.93
C LEU A 275 14.20 -7.39 -10.24
N THR A 276 14.84 -6.65 -11.12
CA THR A 276 15.40 -7.19 -12.36
C THR A 276 16.92 -7.12 -12.27
N LEU A 277 17.58 -8.25 -12.44
CA LEU A 277 19.05 -8.33 -12.42
C LEU A 277 19.64 -7.99 -13.79
N ASP A 278 20.95 -7.78 -13.83
CA ASP A 278 21.74 -7.46 -15.03
C ASP A 278 21.73 -8.55 -16.12
N ASP A 279 21.39 -9.79 -15.75
CA ASP A 279 21.20 -10.89 -16.70
C ASP A 279 19.72 -11.13 -17.13
N GLY A 280 18.83 -10.22 -16.72
CA GLY A 280 17.39 -10.32 -16.97
C GLY A 280 16.62 -11.22 -15.98
N THR A 281 17.29 -11.85 -15.03
CA THR A 281 16.64 -12.65 -13.99
C THR A 281 15.70 -11.77 -13.14
N GLY A 282 14.47 -12.24 -12.94
CA GLY A 282 13.48 -11.60 -12.08
C GLY A 282 13.47 -12.18 -10.67
N LEU A 283 13.47 -11.32 -9.67
CA LEU A 283 13.25 -11.67 -8.27
C LEU A 283 12.11 -10.84 -7.69
N VAL A 284 11.54 -11.30 -6.58
CA VAL A 284 10.55 -10.56 -5.80
C VAL A 284 11.10 -10.32 -4.40
N LEU A 285 11.05 -9.07 -3.97
CA LEU A 285 11.30 -8.67 -2.59
C LEU A 285 9.97 -8.37 -1.91
N ARG A 286 9.62 -9.17 -0.90
CA ARG A 286 8.51 -8.92 0.01
C ARG A 286 9.04 -8.23 1.26
N SER A 287 8.47 -7.08 1.65
CA SER A 287 8.90 -6.32 2.83
C SER A 287 7.71 -5.91 3.69
N PHE A 288 7.78 -6.13 5.00
CA PHE A 288 6.76 -5.67 5.94
C PHE A 288 7.08 -4.25 6.41
N VAL A 289 6.58 -3.26 5.67
CA VAL A 289 6.83 -1.83 5.95
C VAL A 289 5.84 -1.23 6.94
N LYS A 290 4.58 -1.73 6.98
CA LYS A 290 3.53 -1.22 7.87
C LYS A 290 3.80 -1.61 9.33
N PRO A 291 3.77 -0.67 10.30
CA PRO A 291 4.15 -0.92 11.70
C PRO A 291 3.39 -2.07 12.37
N PHE A 292 2.08 -2.17 12.09
CA PHE A 292 1.25 -3.24 12.64
C PHE A 292 1.78 -4.63 12.25
N PHE A 293 2.15 -4.83 10.98
CA PHE A 293 2.62 -6.11 10.48
C PHE A 293 4.10 -6.37 10.80
N ARG A 294 4.94 -5.32 10.93
CA ARG A 294 6.37 -5.46 11.25
C ARG A 294 6.61 -6.27 12.52
N ARG A 295 5.83 -6.08 13.57
CA ARG A 295 5.99 -6.83 14.84
C ARG A 295 5.66 -8.31 14.73
N HIS A 296 4.89 -8.71 13.71
CA HIS A 296 4.54 -10.11 13.43
C HIS A 296 5.41 -10.71 12.32
N ALA A 297 6.15 -9.88 11.61
CA ALA A 297 6.96 -10.26 10.45
C ALA A 297 7.93 -11.43 10.71
N PRO A 298 8.65 -11.53 11.84
CA PRO A 298 9.57 -12.64 12.06
C PRO A 298 8.90 -14.00 11.91
N GLY A 299 7.74 -14.20 12.54
CA GLY A 299 7.00 -15.45 12.44
C GLY A 299 6.35 -15.68 11.07
N LEU A 300 5.90 -14.60 10.42
CA LEU A 300 5.26 -14.68 9.10
C LEU A 300 6.29 -15.05 8.01
N LEU A 301 7.41 -14.31 7.94
CA LEU A 301 8.45 -14.52 6.93
C LEU A 301 9.20 -15.84 7.09
N ALA A 302 9.51 -16.24 8.33
CA ALA A 302 10.16 -17.53 8.58
C ALA A 302 9.26 -18.70 8.16
N ARG A 303 7.95 -18.61 8.41
CA ARG A 303 6.97 -19.60 7.98
C ARG A 303 6.87 -19.66 6.47
N GLU A 304 6.69 -18.52 5.82
CA GLU A 304 6.59 -18.47 4.36
C GLU A 304 7.86 -19.03 3.69
N ALA A 305 9.04 -18.62 4.14
CA ALA A 305 10.31 -19.13 3.61
C ALA A 305 10.42 -20.67 3.78
N SER A 306 10.01 -21.20 4.93
CA SER A 306 10.03 -22.66 5.18
C SER A 306 9.05 -23.40 4.29
N VAL A 307 7.84 -22.87 4.09
CA VAL A 307 6.83 -23.44 3.19
C VAL A 307 7.31 -23.42 1.73
N LEU A 308 7.85 -22.30 1.28
CA LEU A 308 8.41 -22.17 -0.07
C LEU A 308 9.58 -23.14 -0.31
N ALA A 309 10.44 -23.33 0.69
CA ALA A 309 11.52 -24.33 0.63
C ALA A 309 10.97 -25.77 0.52
N LEU A 310 9.91 -26.10 1.26
CA LEU A 310 9.20 -27.39 1.15
C LEU A 310 8.63 -27.58 -0.26
N LEU A 311 7.95 -26.55 -0.79
CA LEU A 311 7.27 -26.63 -2.08
C LEU A 311 8.22 -26.63 -3.28
N ALA A 312 9.44 -26.13 -3.13
CA ALA A 312 10.46 -26.14 -4.18
C ALA A 312 10.83 -27.56 -4.66
N GLY A 313 10.54 -28.59 -3.86
CA GLY A 313 10.71 -30.00 -4.21
C GLY A 313 9.42 -30.73 -4.63
N GLN A 314 8.28 -30.02 -4.73
CA GLN A 314 6.99 -30.62 -5.06
C GLN A 314 6.62 -30.38 -6.53
N ASP A 315 6.45 -31.46 -7.28
CA ASP A 315 5.98 -31.36 -8.66
C ASP A 315 4.51 -30.91 -8.72
N GLY A 316 4.21 -30.03 -9.67
CA GLY A 316 2.84 -29.59 -9.94
C GLY A 316 2.32 -28.46 -9.04
N ILE A 317 3.14 -27.94 -8.12
CA ILE A 317 2.82 -26.74 -7.35
C ILE A 317 3.77 -25.61 -7.76
N PRO A 318 3.31 -24.63 -8.56
CA PRO A 318 4.15 -23.54 -9.03
C PRO A 318 4.32 -22.48 -7.92
N ALA A 319 5.20 -22.73 -6.97
CA ALA A 319 5.54 -21.81 -5.89
C ALA A 319 6.90 -21.12 -6.14
N ALA A 320 7.07 -19.91 -5.60
CA ALA A 320 8.35 -19.22 -5.67
C ALA A 320 9.43 -19.97 -4.89
N ARG A 321 10.68 -19.87 -5.33
CA ARG A 321 11.83 -20.41 -4.59
C ARG A 321 12.36 -19.32 -3.66
N PRO A 322 12.49 -19.58 -2.35
CA PRO A 322 13.10 -18.63 -1.44
C PRO A 322 14.60 -18.51 -1.77
N VAL A 323 15.10 -17.28 -1.79
CA VAL A 323 16.53 -16.98 -2.01
C VAL A 323 17.19 -16.60 -0.70
N ALA A 324 16.59 -15.67 0.06
CA ALA A 324 17.10 -15.23 1.35
C ALA A 324 15.99 -14.61 2.19
N VAL A 325 16.15 -14.63 3.50
CA VAL A 325 15.20 -14.02 4.45
C VAL A 325 15.96 -13.24 5.53
N ASP A 326 15.50 -12.02 5.79
CA ASP A 326 15.81 -11.25 6.98
C ASP A 326 14.50 -10.99 7.73
N ALA A 327 14.11 -11.95 8.53
CA ALA A 327 12.81 -11.95 9.19
C ALA A 327 12.67 -10.87 10.27
N SER A 328 13.77 -10.48 10.90
CA SER A 328 13.82 -9.47 11.97
C SER A 328 13.97 -8.04 11.43
N GLY A 329 14.52 -7.85 10.23
CA GLY A 329 14.90 -6.55 9.69
C GLY A 329 16.20 -6.01 10.30
N GLU A 330 17.09 -6.89 10.77
CA GLU A 330 18.42 -6.49 11.28
C GLU A 330 19.42 -6.16 10.17
N LEU A 331 19.21 -6.73 9.00
CA LEU A 331 20.08 -6.58 7.83
C LEU A 331 19.46 -5.69 6.74
N CYS A 332 18.14 -5.63 6.68
CA CYS A 332 17.35 -4.82 5.78
C CYS A 332 16.73 -3.61 6.50
N ASP A 333 16.29 -2.61 5.73
CA ASP A 333 15.51 -1.48 6.27
C ASP A 333 14.16 -1.94 6.87
N HIS A 334 13.65 -3.07 6.39
CA HIS A 334 12.43 -3.72 6.88
C HIS A 334 12.58 -5.23 6.87
N PRO A 335 11.85 -5.97 7.74
CA PRO A 335 11.77 -7.43 7.63
C PRO A 335 11.40 -7.86 6.21
N SER A 336 12.22 -8.70 5.58
CA SER A 336 12.13 -8.97 4.15
C SER A 336 12.38 -10.43 3.79
N LEU A 337 11.73 -10.89 2.72
CA LEU A 337 11.95 -12.17 2.04
C LEU A 337 12.26 -11.92 0.57
N LEU A 338 13.37 -12.44 0.09
CA LEU A 338 13.76 -12.46 -1.31
C LEU A 338 13.43 -13.83 -1.91
N MET A 339 12.74 -13.85 -3.04
CA MET A 339 12.32 -15.06 -3.71
C MET A 339 12.33 -14.92 -5.24
N SER A 340 12.22 -16.02 -5.96
CA SER A 340 12.12 -15.99 -7.43
C SER A 340 10.83 -15.33 -7.90
N LEU A 341 10.89 -14.62 -9.03
CA LEU A 341 9.72 -14.13 -9.73
C LEU A 341 9.04 -15.30 -10.47
N LEU A 342 7.75 -15.46 -10.24
CA LEU A 342 6.92 -16.40 -11.01
C LEU A 342 6.39 -15.73 -12.28
N PRO A 343 6.24 -16.47 -13.38
CA PRO A 343 5.64 -15.95 -14.62
C PRO A 343 4.12 -15.81 -14.48
N GLY A 344 3.51 -15.06 -15.41
CA GLY A 344 2.06 -14.87 -15.46
C GLY A 344 1.55 -13.67 -14.67
N THR A 345 0.24 -13.54 -14.63
CA THR A 345 -0.47 -12.42 -13.98
C THR A 345 -1.69 -12.93 -13.22
N VAL A 346 -2.11 -12.19 -12.21
CA VAL A 346 -3.40 -12.38 -11.54
C VAL A 346 -4.52 -12.00 -12.51
N ARG A 347 -5.53 -12.85 -12.65
CA ARG A 347 -6.72 -12.60 -13.46
C ARG A 347 -7.98 -12.66 -12.60
N VAL A 348 -8.65 -11.53 -12.49
CA VAL A 348 -9.89 -11.37 -11.71
C VAL A 348 -11.08 -10.93 -12.60
N ASP A 349 -10.88 -10.85 -13.93
CA ASP A 349 -11.88 -10.59 -14.95
C ASP A 349 -12.77 -11.81 -15.25
N GLU A 350 -13.69 -11.67 -16.22
CA GLU A 350 -14.57 -12.75 -16.66
C GLU A 350 -13.99 -13.57 -17.84
N GLU A 351 -12.82 -13.19 -18.37
CA GLU A 351 -12.24 -13.88 -19.52
C GLU A 351 -11.79 -15.30 -19.13
N GLU A 352 -12.26 -16.30 -19.89
CA GLU A 352 -11.98 -17.72 -19.66
C GLU A 352 -12.32 -18.21 -18.22
N LEU A 353 -13.32 -17.60 -17.58
CA LEU A 353 -13.63 -17.83 -16.16
C LEU A 353 -13.86 -19.32 -15.87
N GLU A 354 -14.71 -20.01 -16.64
CA GLU A 354 -15.02 -21.42 -16.41
C GLU A 354 -13.77 -22.30 -16.39
N ARG A 355 -12.84 -22.06 -17.33
CA ARG A 355 -11.57 -22.77 -17.38
C ARG A 355 -10.67 -22.43 -16.20
N ARG A 356 -10.63 -21.17 -15.78
CA ARG A 356 -9.87 -20.77 -14.59
C ARG A 356 -10.43 -21.42 -13.33
N LEU A 357 -11.74 -21.55 -13.19
CA LEU A 357 -12.38 -22.24 -12.07
C LEU A 357 -11.96 -23.71 -11.99
N ASP A 358 -11.91 -24.40 -13.13
CA ASP A 358 -11.43 -25.80 -13.19
C ASP A 358 -9.94 -25.91 -12.84
N LEU A 359 -9.13 -24.99 -13.34
CA LEU A 359 -7.70 -24.94 -12.99
C LEU A 359 -7.47 -24.65 -11.50
N LEU A 360 -8.25 -23.74 -10.89
CA LEU A 360 -8.19 -23.47 -9.45
C LEU A 360 -8.55 -24.72 -8.64
N ALA A 361 -9.62 -25.42 -9.02
CA ALA A 361 -10.03 -26.65 -8.36
C ALA A 361 -8.95 -27.74 -8.45
N ALA A 362 -8.42 -27.99 -9.64
CA ALA A 362 -7.35 -28.94 -9.86
C ALA A 362 -6.06 -28.58 -9.07
N GLN A 363 -5.70 -27.29 -9.02
CA GLN A 363 -4.52 -26.83 -8.26
C GLN A 363 -4.71 -27.01 -6.76
N LEU A 364 -5.91 -26.75 -6.25
CA LEU A 364 -6.22 -26.93 -4.83
C LEU A 364 -6.15 -28.40 -4.41
N VAL A 365 -6.59 -29.32 -5.27
CA VAL A 365 -6.42 -30.77 -5.05
C VAL A 365 -4.94 -31.10 -4.86
N ARG A 366 -4.06 -30.63 -5.75
CA ARG A 366 -2.60 -30.86 -5.65
C ARG A 366 -2.00 -30.29 -4.37
N ILE A 367 -2.47 -29.13 -3.93
CA ILE A 367 -2.02 -28.53 -2.66
C ILE A 367 -2.39 -29.44 -1.48
N HIS A 368 -3.61 -29.96 -1.46
CA HIS A 368 -4.08 -30.85 -0.39
C HIS A 368 -3.43 -32.25 -0.41
N GLU A 369 -2.78 -32.63 -1.50
CA GLU A 369 -2.00 -33.88 -1.62
C GLU A 369 -0.59 -33.78 -1.04
N VAL A 370 -0.10 -32.56 -0.73
CA VAL A 370 1.23 -32.37 -0.13
C VAL A 370 1.30 -33.06 1.21
N VAL A 371 2.31 -33.92 1.35
CA VAL A 371 2.64 -34.61 2.60
C VAL A 371 3.96 -34.05 3.13
N PRO A 372 3.90 -33.05 4.03
CA PRO A 372 5.11 -32.47 4.58
C PRO A 372 5.77 -33.41 5.59
N ALA A 373 7.12 -33.41 5.66
CA ALA A 373 7.87 -34.18 6.66
C ALA A 373 7.49 -33.74 8.09
N GLU A 374 7.28 -32.45 8.30
CA GLU A 374 6.76 -31.88 9.53
C GLU A 374 5.46 -31.15 9.21
N ARG A 375 4.41 -31.47 9.97
CA ARG A 375 3.12 -30.81 9.80
C ARG A 375 3.24 -29.34 10.18
N PRO A 376 2.71 -28.41 9.34
CA PRO A 376 2.64 -27.02 9.72
C PRO A 376 1.72 -26.83 10.94
N ARG A 377 1.68 -25.62 11.47
CA ARG A 377 0.78 -25.26 12.60
C ARG A 377 -0.65 -25.73 12.33
N PRO A 378 -1.43 -26.09 13.35
CA PRO A 378 -2.87 -26.24 13.19
C PRO A 378 -3.51 -24.98 12.64
N TYR A 379 -4.58 -25.13 11.86
CA TYR A 379 -5.33 -23.98 11.37
C TYR A 379 -5.86 -23.13 12.53
N GLN A 380 -6.02 -21.85 12.26
CA GLN A 380 -6.73 -20.93 13.13
C GLN A 380 -7.95 -20.36 12.38
N ALA A 381 -9.10 -20.33 13.01
CA ALA A 381 -10.26 -19.66 12.47
C ALA A 381 -10.02 -18.14 12.46
N TRP A 382 -10.30 -17.48 11.33
CA TRP A 382 -10.16 -16.03 11.22
C TRP A 382 -11.30 -15.27 11.87
N THR A 383 -12.42 -15.93 12.04
CA THR A 383 -13.58 -15.39 12.77
C THR A 383 -14.09 -16.35 13.83
N SER A 384 -14.95 -15.87 14.69
CA SER A 384 -15.69 -16.65 15.68
C SER A 384 -17.06 -15.99 15.90
N PRO A 385 -18.02 -16.70 16.50
CA PRO A 385 -19.35 -16.13 16.77
C PRO A 385 -19.32 -14.79 17.53
N GLU A 386 -18.32 -14.61 18.39
CA GLU A 386 -18.16 -13.39 19.21
C GLU A 386 -17.55 -12.22 18.42
N ARG A 387 -16.85 -12.50 17.32
CA ARG A 387 -16.19 -11.49 16.47
C ARG A 387 -17.02 -11.06 15.29
N VAL A 388 -18.02 -11.86 14.91
CA VAL A 388 -18.88 -11.54 13.75
C VAL A 388 -19.76 -10.36 14.08
N ILE A 389 -19.67 -9.31 13.30
CA ILE A 389 -20.62 -8.20 13.29
C ILE A 389 -21.53 -8.44 12.09
N ALA A 390 -22.55 -9.29 12.26
CA ALA A 390 -23.47 -9.59 11.18
C ALA A 390 -24.50 -8.46 10.96
N PRO A 391 -24.96 -8.24 9.71
CA PRO A 391 -26.15 -7.44 9.46
C PRO A 391 -27.37 -8.00 10.24
N PRO A 392 -28.35 -7.17 10.58
CA PRO A 392 -29.55 -7.64 11.28
C PRO A 392 -30.41 -8.52 10.35
N GLY A 393 -31.03 -9.56 10.92
CA GLY A 393 -32.02 -10.38 10.22
C GLY A 393 -31.86 -11.89 10.43
N PRO A 394 -32.93 -12.66 10.18
CA PRO A 394 -32.99 -14.08 10.50
C PRO A 394 -31.98 -14.95 9.74
N LEU A 395 -31.60 -14.55 8.54
CA LEU A 395 -30.55 -15.24 7.78
C LEU A 395 -29.21 -15.21 8.51
N TRP A 396 -28.81 -14.02 8.94
CA TRP A 396 -27.52 -13.80 9.60
C TRP A 396 -27.48 -14.40 11.00
N GLU A 397 -28.58 -14.31 11.74
CA GLU A 397 -28.72 -14.96 13.04
C GLU A 397 -28.55 -16.47 12.92
N ARG A 398 -29.23 -17.09 11.93
CA ARG A 398 -29.08 -18.52 11.63
C ARG A 398 -27.65 -18.88 11.21
N ALA A 399 -27.03 -18.07 10.38
CA ALA A 399 -25.63 -18.30 9.95
C ALA A 399 -24.65 -18.27 11.12
N VAL A 400 -24.80 -17.31 12.05
CA VAL A 400 -23.99 -17.22 13.28
C VAL A 400 -24.25 -18.40 14.19
N ASP A 401 -25.51 -18.86 14.34
CA ASP A 401 -25.85 -20.01 15.16
C ASP A 401 -25.23 -21.31 14.66
N VAL A 402 -25.05 -21.46 13.34
CA VAL A 402 -24.34 -22.60 12.77
C VAL A 402 -22.88 -22.66 13.25
N ILE A 403 -22.16 -21.55 13.27
CA ILE A 403 -20.75 -21.52 13.69
C ILE A 403 -20.55 -21.46 15.21
N ARG A 404 -21.63 -21.34 16.01
CA ARG A 404 -21.58 -21.51 17.48
C ARG A 404 -21.41 -22.96 17.92
N ARG A 405 -21.69 -23.91 17.04
CA ARG A 405 -21.49 -25.33 17.33
C ARG A 405 -20.01 -25.65 17.48
N GLU A 406 -19.71 -26.78 18.13
CA GLU A 406 -18.37 -27.34 18.09
C GLU A 406 -17.92 -27.60 16.63
N PRO A 407 -16.66 -27.31 16.27
CA PRO A 407 -16.15 -27.62 14.95
C PRO A 407 -16.35 -29.10 14.59
N PRO A 408 -16.85 -29.42 13.40
CA PRO A 408 -16.99 -30.79 12.95
C PRO A 408 -15.66 -31.53 12.98
N SER A 409 -15.70 -32.85 13.24
CA SER A 409 -14.53 -33.69 13.10
C SER A 409 -14.01 -33.71 11.66
N TYR A 410 -12.70 -33.72 11.46
CA TYR A 410 -12.11 -33.67 10.14
C TYR A 410 -10.86 -34.53 10.01
N GLU A 411 -10.57 -34.94 8.79
CA GLU A 411 -9.25 -35.42 8.39
C GLU A 411 -8.40 -34.24 7.94
N GLY A 412 -7.23 -34.04 8.57
CA GLY A 412 -6.36 -32.90 8.26
C GLY A 412 -5.53 -33.13 6.99
N CYS A 413 -5.28 -32.05 6.26
CA CYS A 413 -4.35 -31.99 5.14
C CYS A 413 -3.52 -30.70 5.17
N PHE A 414 -2.57 -30.60 4.25
CA PHE A 414 -1.81 -29.37 4.03
C PHE A 414 -2.72 -28.32 3.38
N LEU A 415 -2.82 -27.15 3.96
CA LEU A 415 -3.66 -26.03 3.51
C LEU A 415 -2.83 -24.83 3.11
N HIS A 416 -3.25 -24.16 2.06
CA HIS A 416 -2.78 -22.81 1.74
C HIS A 416 -3.34 -21.77 2.72
N ARG A 417 -4.59 -21.91 3.08
CA ARG A 417 -5.43 -21.05 3.95
C ARG A 417 -5.86 -19.72 3.36
N ASP A 418 -5.17 -19.21 2.35
CA ASP A 418 -5.51 -17.99 1.61
C ASP A 418 -5.56 -18.24 0.10
N PHE A 419 -6.10 -19.41 -0.31
CA PHE A 419 -6.20 -19.80 -1.71
C PHE A 419 -7.42 -19.18 -2.37
N HIS A 420 -7.20 -18.22 -3.24
CA HIS A 420 -8.24 -17.53 -4.00
C HIS A 420 -7.69 -16.94 -5.31
N PRO A 421 -8.53 -16.50 -6.29
CA PRO A 421 -8.06 -15.99 -7.58
C PRO A 421 -7.00 -14.89 -7.50
N GLY A 422 -7.01 -14.06 -6.47
CA GLY A 422 -6.03 -12.98 -6.26
C GLY A 422 -4.63 -13.48 -5.88
N ASN A 423 -4.49 -14.72 -5.43
CA ASN A 423 -3.21 -15.34 -5.06
C ASN A 423 -2.74 -16.39 -6.08
N VAL A 424 -3.35 -16.40 -7.28
CA VAL A 424 -3.00 -17.34 -8.36
C VAL A 424 -2.64 -16.59 -9.63
N LEU A 425 -1.48 -16.94 -10.20
CA LEU A 425 -1.00 -16.38 -11.45
C LEU A 425 -1.36 -17.33 -12.61
N PHE A 426 -1.88 -16.76 -13.69
CA PHE A 426 -2.19 -17.47 -14.91
C PHE A 426 -1.28 -17.03 -16.05
N ASP A 427 -0.92 -17.96 -16.92
CA ASP A 427 -0.13 -17.73 -18.12
C ASP A 427 -0.77 -18.46 -19.31
N GLY A 428 -0.61 -17.88 -20.51
CA GLY A 428 -1.23 -18.41 -21.72
C GLY A 428 -2.72 -18.04 -21.86
N SER A 429 -3.37 -18.63 -22.85
CA SER A 429 -4.79 -18.48 -23.17
C SER A 429 -5.31 -19.72 -23.92
N GLY A 430 -6.63 -19.86 -24.06
CA GLY A 430 -7.24 -21.00 -24.73
C GLY A 430 -6.74 -22.32 -24.17
N ASP A 431 -6.38 -23.28 -25.03
CA ASP A 431 -5.84 -24.59 -24.59
C ASP A 431 -4.49 -24.51 -23.87
N GLY A 432 -3.77 -23.40 -24.04
CA GLY A 432 -2.51 -23.13 -23.36
C GLY A 432 -2.63 -22.46 -22.00
N LEU A 433 -3.85 -22.10 -21.56
CA LEU A 433 -4.06 -21.47 -20.26
C LEU A 433 -3.70 -22.43 -19.12
N ARG A 434 -2.82 -21.98 -18.22
CA ARG A 434 -2.36 -22.76 -17.06
C ARG A 434 -2.14 -21.85 -15.84
N ILE A 435 -2.14 -22.45 -14.66
CA ILE A 435 -1.62 -21.81 -13.46
C ILE A 435 -0.09 -21.84 -13.52
N SER A 436 0.52 -20.67 -13.44
CA SER A 436 1.97 -20.46 -13.49
C SER A 436 2.56 -20.05 -12.14
N GLY A 437 1.71 -19.70 -11.17
CA GLY A 437 2.13 -19.34 -9.83
C GLY A 437 1.02 -19.42 -8.80
N VAL A 438 1.38 -19.87 -7.60
CA VAL A 438 0.57 -19.73 -6.38
C VAL A 438 1.41 -18.98 -5.37
N VAL A 439 0.88 -17.87 -4.84
CA VAL A 439 1.62 -16.94 -3.99
C VAL A 439 0.93 -16.74 -2.63
N ASP A 440 1.61 -16.08 -1.71
CA ASP A 440 1.15 -15.75 -0.35
C ASP A 440 0.88 -16.99 0.55
N TRP A 441 1.94 -17.74 0.82
CA TRP A 441 1.92 -18.95 1.64
C TRP A 441 2.04 -18.69 3.15
N VAL A 442 1.86 -17.46 3.59
CA VAL A 442 2.02 -17.03 5.00
C VAL A 442 1.08 -17.77 5.96
N GLU A 443 -0.15 -18.05 5.50
CA GLU A 443 -1.20 -18.65 6.34
C GLU A 443 -1.24 -20.17 6.30
N THR A 444 -0.30 -20.80 5.57
CA THR A 444 -0.19 -22.26 5.49
C THR A 444 -0.32 -22.93 6.86
N SER A 445 -1.16 -23.96 6.91
CA SER A 445 -1.51 -24.66 8.14
C SER A 445 -1.97 -26.11 7.85
N TRP A 446 -2.24 -26.86 8.91
CA TRP A 446 -2.81 -28.21 8.86
C TRP A 446 -4.26 -28.16 9.34
N GLY A 447 -5.19 -28.62 8.53
CA GLY A 447 -6.62 -28.57 8.86
C GLY A 447 -7.51 -29.26 7.82
N PRO A 448 -8.85 -29.12 7.91
CA PRO A 448 -9.77 -29.70 6.94
C PRO A 448 -9.68 -29.02 5.57
N ALA A 449 -9.75 -29.81 4.50
CA ALA A 449 -9.79 -29.33 3.12
C ALA A 449 -10.96 -28.33 2.88
N ASP A 450 -12.03 -28.48 3.63
CA ASP A 450 -13.21 -27.61 3.62
C ASP A 450 -12.86 -26.12 3.80
N LEU A 451 -11.82 -25.79 4.59
CA LEU A 451 -11.42 -24.40 4.83
C LEU A 451 -10.89 -23.69 3.57
N ASP A 452 -10.03 -24.34 2.79
CA ASP A 452 -9.52 -23.75 1.55
C ASP A 452 -10.60 -23.73 0.46
N VAL A 453 -11.45 -24.77 0.40
CA VAL A 453 -12.61 -24.79 -0.50
C VAL A 453 -13.59 -23.67 -0.12
N ALA A 454 -13.84 -23.46 1.18
CA ALA A 454 -14.69 -22.37 1.66
C ALA A 454 -14.12 -21.00 1.27
N HIS A 455 -12.84 -20.78 1.50
CA HIS A 455 -12.17 -19.50 1.23
C HIS A 455 -12.17 -19.16 -0.27
N CYS A 456 -11.78 -20.10 -1.13
CA CYS A 456 -11.86 -19.92 -2.57
C CYS A 456 -13.30 -19.65 -3.03
N SER A 457 -14.26 -20.39 -2.50
CA SER A 457 -15.68 -20.23 -2.82
C SER A 457 -16.23 -18.86 -2.44
N THR A 458 -15.89 -18.35 -1.25
CA THR A 458 -16.32 -17.02 -0.81
C THR A 458 -15.73 -15.94 -1.70
N ALA A 459 -14.43 -16.03 -2.03
CA ALA A 459 -13.78 -15.10 -2.95
C ALA A 459 -14.42 -15.12 -4.35
N LEU A 460 -14.72 -16.30 -4.89
CA LEU A 460 -15.42 -16.46 -6.19
C LEU A 460 -16.84 -15.88 -6.15
N ALA A 461 -17.57 -16.10 -5.06
CA ALA A 461 -18.90 -15.53 -4.89
C ALA A 461 -18.87 -14.00 -4.88
N LEU A 462 -17.87 -13.40 -4.26
CA LEU A 462 -17.70 -11.95 -4.20
C LEU A 462 -17.23 -11.36 -5.53
N LEU A 463 -16.28 -12.02 -6.21
CA LEU A 463 -15.72 -11.56 -7.48
C LEU A 463 -16.67 -11.74 -8.65
N HIS A 464 -17.27 -12.91 -8.80
CA HIS A 464 -17.96 -13.33 -10.03
C HIS A 464 -19.45 -13.60 -9.86
N GLY A 465 -19.93 -13.74 -8.63
CA GLY A 465 -21.34 -14.03 -8.32
C GLY A 465 -21.52 -15.27 -7.46
N PRO A 466 -22.63 -15.34 -6.67
CA PRO A 466 -22.87 -16.42 -5.70
C PRO A 466 -22.82 -17.83 -6.31
N GLU A 467 -23.27 -17.99 -7.55
CA GLU A 467 -23.31 -19.27 -8.28
C GLU A 467 -21.93 -19.88 -8.46
N HIS A 468 -20.89 -19.07 -8.74
CA HIS A 468 -19.52 -19.57 -8.89
C HIS A 468 -18.94 -20.06 -7.54
N GLY A 469 -19.25 -19.37 -6.45
CA GLY A 469 -18.89 -19.81 -5.11
C GLY A 469 -19.62 -21.08 -4.68
N LEU A 470 -20.93 -21.18 -4.95
CA LEU A 470 -21.72 -22.37 -4.63
C LEU A 470 -21.27 -23.59 -5.45
N GLY A 471 -20.92 -23.38 -6.71
CA GLY A 471 -20.50 -24.46 -7.64
C GLY A 471 -19.07 -24.97 -7.44
N PHE A 472 -18.20 -24.26 -6.71
CA PHE A 472 -16.78 -24.60 -6.62
C PHE A 472 -16.50 -25.95 -5.94
N ARG A 473 -17.30 -26.35 -4.95
CA ARG A 473 -17.23 -27.68 -4.31
C ARG A 473 -17.29 -28.80 -5.35
N ALA A 474 -18.30 -28.77 -6.23
CA ALA A 474 -18.48 -29.82 -7.23
C ALA A 474 -17.28 -29.92 -8.19
N ARG A 475 -16.65 -28.80 -8.55
CA ARG A 475 -15.43 -28.80 -9.37
C ARG A 475 -14.25 -29.43 -8.62
N TYR A 476 -14.06 -29.08 -7.35
CA TYR A 476 -13.01 -29.67 -6.52
C TYR A 476 -13.16 -31.18 -6.38
N GLU A 477 -14.39 -31.67 -6.15
CA GLU A 477 -14.70 -33.10 -6.08
C GLU A 477 -14.50 -33.80 -7.44
N ALA A 478 -14.89 -33.15 -8.55
CA ALA A 478 -14.72 -33.67 -9.90
C ALA A 478 -13.24 -33.86 -10.29
N HIS A 479 -12.34 -33.07 -9.75
CA HIS A 479 -10.89 -33.22 -9.92
C HIS A 479 -10.24 -34.23 -8.95
N GLY A 480 -11.04 -35.01 -8.22
CA GLY A 480 -10.55 -36.03 -7.27
C GLY A 480 -10.10 -35.46 -5.94
N GLY A 481 -10.63 -34.31 -5.55
CA GLY A 481 -10.35 -33.68 -4.26
C GLY A 481 -10.65 -34.58 -3.06
N ARG A 482 -10.07 -34.25 -1.90
CA ARG A 482 -10.34 -34.95 -0.64
C ARG A 482 -11.83 -34.92 -0.33
N ARG A 483 -12.30 -35.95 0.38
CA ARG A 483 -13.67 -35.96 0.88
C ARG A 483 -13.90 -34.77 1.80
N LEU A 484 -14.86 -33.91 1.44
CA LEU A 484 -15.33 -32.79 2.23
C LEU A 484 -16.41 -33.26 3.20
N ALA A 485 -16.69 -32.46 4.22
CA ALA A 485 -17.82 -32.66 5.09
C ALA A 485 -19.15 -32.58 4.31
N ASP A 486 -20.19 -33.20 4.83
CA ASP A 486 -21.52 -33.23 4.20
C ASP A 486 -22.55 -32.45 5.01
N GLY A 487 -23.58 -31.94 4.33
CA GLY A 487 -24.75 -31.28 4.94
C GLY A 487 -24.37 -30.18 5.95
N PRO A 488 -24.92 -30.23 7.17
CA PRO A 488 -24.68 -29.20 8.19
C PRO A 488 -23.21 -29.02 8.60
N ASP A 489 -22.37 -30.05 8.47
CA ASP A 489 -20.95 -29.96 8.81
C ASP A 489 -20.16 -29.24 7.72
N HIS A 490 -20.53 -29.43 6.45
CA HIS A 490 -19.99 -28.62 5.36
C HIS A 490 -20.43 -27.16 5.47
N LEU A 491 -21.71 -26.92 5.81
CA LEU A 491 -22.24 -25.59 6.05
C LEU A 491 -21.45 -24.84 7.13
N TYR A 492 -21.06 -25.52 8.21
CA TYR A 492 -20.23 -24.93 9.26
C TYR A 492 -18.95 -24.30 8.70
N TRP A 493 -18.17 -25.06 7.91
CA TRP A 493 -16.91 -24.56 7.36
C TRP A 493 -17.10 -23.42 6.38
N ARG A 494 -18.15 -23.51 5.54
CA ARG A 494 -18.49 -22.47 4.57
C ARG A 494 -18.88 -21.15 5.22
N LEU A 495 -19.72 -21.22 6.25
CA LEU A 495 -20.15 -20.04 6.99
C LEU A 495 -19.05 -19.47 7.88
N LEU A 496 -18.18 -20.31 8.45
CA LEU A 496 -17.03 -19.85 9.23
C LEU A 496 -16.12 -18.94 8.41
N ASP A 497 -15.95 -19.21 7.12
CA ASP A 497 -15.20 -18.34 6.21
C ASP A 497 -16.03 -17.11 5.78
N ALA A 498 -17.23 -17.32 5.24
CA ALA A 498 -18.07 -16.25 4.69
C ALA A 498 -18.40 -15.14 5.70
N LEU A 499 -18.66 -15.49 6.96
CA LEU A 499 -18.93 -14.55 8.03
C LEU A 499 -17.72 -13.67 8.40
N GLY A 500 -16.50 -14.06 8.04
CA GLY A 500 -15.31 -13.23 8.17
C GLY A 500 -15.35 -11.97 7.29
N TYR A 501 -16.16 -11.97 6.24
CA TYR A 501 -16.35 -10.84 5.33
C TYR A 501 -17.47 -9.87 5.78
N ALA A 502 -18.32 -10.27 6.73
CA ALA A 502 -19.35 -9.40 7.25
C ALA A 502 -18.77 -8.36 8.25
N PRO A 503 -19.41 -7.18 8.42
CA PRO A 503 -20.56 -6.67 7.68
C PRO A 503 -20.15 -5.96 6.38
N ASP A 504 -18.87 -5.74 6.17
CA ASP A 504 -18.31 -4.97 5.04
C ASP A 504 -17.29 -5.79 4.25
N ALA A 505 -17.79 -6.50 3.24
CA ALA A 505 -16.93 -7.24 2.31
C ALA A 505 -16.06 -6.32 1.42
N ALA A 506 -16.41 -5.02 1.31
CA ALA A 506 -15.66 -4.08 0.48
C ALA A 506 -14.25 -3.78 0.99
N LYS A 507 -14.00 -4.01 2.28
CA LYS A 507 -12.65 -3.88 2.88
C LYS A 507 -11.61 -4.80 2.24
N PHE A 508 -12.03 -5.93 1.65
CA PHE A 508 -11.15 -6.89 0.97
C PHE A 508 -11.01 -6.64 -0.54
N ALA A 509 -11.83 -5.75 -1.12
CA ALA A 509 -11.89 -5.53 -2.56
C ALA A 509 -10.85 -4.54 -3.10
N GLY A 510 -10.06 -3.90 -2.23
CA GLY A 510 -9.03 -2.95 -2.65
C GLY A 510 -8.11 -3.49 -3.74
N PRO A 511 -7.43 -4.63 -3.54
CA PRO A 511 -6.56 -5.26 -4.53
C PRO A 511 -7.28 -5.62 -5.83
N TRP A 512 -8.54 -6.05 -5.76
CA TRP A 512 -9.32 -6.41 -6.96
C TRP A 512 -9.69 -5.17 -7.80
N ARG A 513 -10.00 -4.04 -7.13
CA ARG A 513 -10.24 -2.76 -7.80
C ARG A 513 -8.98 -2.22 -8.48
N GLU A 514 -7.82 -2.38 -7.87
CA GLU A 514 -6.53 -2.05 -8.48
C GLU A 514 -6.25 -2.90 -9.74
N LEU A 515 -6.81 -4.11 -9.81
CA LEU A 515 -6.76 -5.01 -10.97
C LEU A 515 -7.91 -4.78 -11.97
N GLY A 516 -8.66 -3.68 -11.85
CA GLY A 516 -9.65 -3.25 -12.82
C GLY A 516 -11.11 -3.55 -12.44
N GLN A 517 -11.40 -4.23 -11.32
CA GLN A 517 -12.76 -4.57 -10.89
C GLN A 517 -13.44 -3.38 -10.16
N THR A 518 -13.55 -2.26 -10.83
CA THR A 518 -14.04 -0.99 -10.25
C THR A 518 -15.53 -1.00 -9.91
N GLU A 519 -16.33 -1.90 -10.52
CA GLU A 519 -17.75 -2.10 -10.27
C GLU A 519 -18.04 -2.81 -8.94
N LEU A 520 -17.03 -3.41 -8.29
CA LEU A 520 -17.17 -4.06 -6.99
C LEU A 520 -17.35 -3.03 -5.86
N THR A 521 -18.50 -2.37 -5.85
CA THR A 521 -18.88 -1.41 -4.81
C THR A 521 -19.30 -2.12 -3.52
N THR A 522 -19.35 -1.40 -2.40
CA THR A 522 -19.84 -1.94 -1.11
C THR A 522 -21.24 -2.55 -1.27
N LYS A 523 -22.12 -1.93 -2.06
CA LYS A 523 -23.47 -2.43 -2.29
C LYS A 523 -23.47 -3.75 -3.07
N VAL A 524 -22.65 -3.86 -4.12
CA VAL A 524 -22.54 -5.08 -4.94
C VAL A 524 -22.00 -6.22 -4.09
N LEU A 525 -20.91 -5.99 -3.37
CA LEU A 525 -20.28 -7.01 -2.53
C LEU A 525 -21.16 -7.44 -1.36
N GLY A 526 -21.85 -6.50 -0.71
CA GLY A 526 -22.82 -6.82 0.34
C GLY A 526 -23.97 -7.69 -0.17
N GLY A 527 -24.55 -7.36 -1.34
CA GLY A 527 -25.60 -8.16 -1.94
C GLY A 527 -25.13 -9.54 -2.39
N ARG A 528 -23.90 -9.66 -2.95
CA ARG A 528 -23.32 -10.96 -3.33
C ARG A 528 -23.04 -11.83 -2.10
N LEU A 529 -22.52 -11.24 -1.02
CA LEU A 529 -22.29 -11.99 0.23
C LEU A 529 -23.60 -12.50 0.83
N GLU A 530 -24.64 -11.66 0.90
CA GLU A 530 -25.95 -12.05 1.42
C GLU A 530 -26.57 -13.19 0.58
N ALA A 531 -26.56 -13.06 -0.75
CA ALA A 531 -27.07 -14.09 -1.65
C ALA A 531 -26.28 -15.40 -1.55
N TYR A 532 -24.96 -15.32 -1.38
CA TYR A 532 -24.11 -16.49 -1.17
C TYR A 532 -24.43 -17.21 0.15
N VAL A 533 -24.54 -16.45 1.25
CA VAL A 533 -24.92 -17.02 2.58
C VAL A 533 -26.30 -17.66 2.52
N ALA A 534 -27.27 -17.01 1.85
CA ALA A 534 -28.61 -17.57 1.67
C ALA A 534 -28.57 -18.89 0.89
N GLY A 535 -27.85 -18.94 -0.23
CA GLY A 535 -27.67 -20.14 -1.04
C GLY A 535 -27.00 -21.29 -0.26
N LEU A 536 -26.01 -21.00 0.59
CA LEU A 536 -25.39 -21.99 1.46
C LEU A 536 -26.39 -22.59 2.48
N VAL A 537 -27.18 -21.72 3.11
CA VAL A 537 -28.19 -22.17 4.09
C VAL A 537 -29.29 -22.99 3.40
N GLU A 538 -29.69 -22.64 2.19
CA GLU A 538 -30.66 -23.40 1.39
C GLU A 538 -30.12 -24.78 1.00
N ALA A 539 -28.87 -24.84 0.57
CA ALA A 539 -28.27 -26.06 0.04
C ALA A 539 -27.88 -27.10 1.11
N TYR A 540 -27.50 -26.66 2.34
CA TYR A 540 -26.85 -27.52 3.32
C TYR A 540 -27.45 -27.52 4.71
N ALA A 541 -28.47 -26.70 5.02
CA ALA A 541 -29.07 -26.63 6.35
C ALA A 541 -30.21 -27.61 6.60
#